data_a0a1cf1a8cb3f21780a6feb3f422c97f
#
_entry.id   a0a1cf1a8cb3f21780a6feb3f422c97f
#
_cell.length_a   1.000
_cell.length_b   1.000
_cell.length_c   1.000
_cell.angle_alpha   90.00
_cell.angle_beta   90.00
_cell.angle_gamma   90.00
#
_symmetry.space_group_name_H-M   'P 1'
#
loop_
_entity.id
_entity.type
_entity.pdbx_description
1 polymer ?
#
loop_
_entity_poly.entity_id
_entity_poly.type
_entity_poly.pdbx_seq_one_letter_code
_entity_poly.pdbx_strand_id
1 'polypeptide(L)'
;MMTIAGQPFLTDFQTQQLISQFQQKTELNVSQIHTQQVYVLSRELEGDEHKKALDLLAVDSNTVLAAPKSNQLQVIVGQRFGTISPWASKATDIFNNCEIAINRVERVIVYTLTVDGKADGDVSKSQLSETLPVDAEQLLFDKMTQSLVYDLDKVSHLFDDGQPALLNHIDVIGQGQAALESANTEFGFALSSEDIDYLMNAYVNQLKRNPTDVELMMFAQANSEHCRHKIFNAEWTVD
;
A
#
# COMPACT_ATOMS: atom_id res chain seq x y z
N MET A 1 -15.64 -12.10 6.80
CA MET A 1 -15.41 -10.99 5.84
C MET A 1 -16.52 -10.99 4.82
N MET A 2 -17.04 -9.83 4.45
CA MET A 2 -18.07 -9.66 3.43
C MET A 2 -17.61 -8.67 2.36
N THR A 3 -18.00 -8.88 1.12
CA THR A 3 -17.74 -7.93 0.02
C THR A 3 -19.04 -7.42 -0.58
N ILE A 4 -19.08 -6.13 -0.87
CA ILE A 4 -20.22 -5.48 -1.54
C ILE A 4 -19.70 -4.83 -2.82
N ALA A 5 -20.22 -5.28 -3.97
CA ALA A 5 -19.84 -4.73 -5.25
C ALA A 5 -20.48 -3.34 -5.43
N GLY A 6 -19.66 -2.36 -5.78
CA GLY A 6 -20.08 -0.97 -5.97
C GLY A 6 -20.10 -0.55 -7.43
N GLN A 7 -20.01 0.75 -7.65
CA GLN A 7 -20.07 1.37 -8.98
C GLN A 7 -18.78 1.13 -9.80
N PRO A 8 -18.80 1.31 -11.13
CA PRO A 8 -17.60 1.38 -11.94
C PRO A 8 -16.63 2.45 -11.39
N PHE A 9 -15.33 2.15 -11.40
CA PHE A 9 -14.33 3.07 -10.83
C PHE A 9 -13.79 4.06 -11.85
N LEU A 10 -13.43 3.60 -13.05
CA LEU A 10 -12.93 4.45 -14.12
C LEU A 10 -14.06 4.86 -15.06
N THR A 11 -13.96 6.08 -15.57
CA THR A 11 -14.80 6.54 -16.69
C THR A 11 -14.35 5.87 -18.00
N ASP A 12 -15.20 5.91 -19.02
CA ASP A 12 -14.87 5.36 -20.36
C ASP A 12 -13.58 6.00 -20.91
N PHE A 13 -13.40 7.30 -20.74
CA PHE A 13 -12.19 8.00 -21.17
C PHE A 13 -10.93 7.47 -20.45
N GLN A 14 -10.98 7.35 -19.14
CA GLN A 14 -9.86 6.82 -18.34
C GLN A 14 -9.55 5.37 -18.69
N THR A 15 -10.58 4.58 -18.96
CA THR A 15 -10.45 3.18 -19.39
C THR A 15 -9.73 3.09 -20.74
N GLN A 16 -10.11 3.91 -21.73
CA GLN A 16 -9.44 3.95 -23.03
C GLN A 16 -7.99 4.43 -22.93
N GLN A 17 -7.73 5.41 -22.08
CA GLN A 17 -6.39 5.88 -21.81
C GLN A 17 -5.51 4.77 -21.20
N LEU A 18 -6.04 4.02 -20.25
CA LEU A 18 -5.34 2.89 -19.61
C LEU A 18 -5.06 1.77 -20.62
N ILE A 19 -6.03 1.41 -21.47
CA ILE A 19 -5.83 0.43 -22.56
C ILE A 19 -4.69 0.89 -23.47
N SER A 20 -4.66 2.16 -23.85
CA SER A 20 -3.59 2.71 -24.69
C SER A 20 -2.23 2.62 -24.01
N GLN A 21 -2.16 2.82 -22.70
CA GLN A 21 -0.92 2.67 -21.92
C GLN A 21 -0.44 1.21 -21.90
N PHE A 22 -1.33 0.25 -21.73
CA PHE A 22 -0.98 -1.18 -21.84
C PHE A 22 -0.37 -1.52 -23.19
N GLN A 23 -1.00 -1.07 -24.27
CA GLN A 23 -0.52 -1.32 -25.64
C GLN A 23 0.82 -0.67 -25.95
N GLN A 24 1.14 0.48 -25.32
CA GLN A 24 2.39 1.21 -25.56
C GLN A 24 3.56 0.75 -24.69
N LYS A 25 3.27 0.30 -23.46
CA LYS A 25 4.29 0.06 -22.44
C LYS A 25 4.49 -1.42 -22.11
N THR A 26 3.62 -2.29 -22.58
CA THR A 26 3.69 -3.74 -22.32
C THR A 26 3.50 -4.54 -23.60
N GLU A 27 3.85 -5.82 -23.56
CA GLU A 27 3.59 -6.75 -24.67
C GLU A 27 2.18 -7.36 -24.62
N LEU A 28 1.37 -6.97 -23.65
CA LEU A 28 0.01 -7.50 -23.47
C LEU A 28 -0.98 -6.80 -24.40
N ASN A 29 -1.71 -7.60 -25.18
CA ASN A 29 -2.79 -7.10 -26.02
C ASN A 29 -4.10 -7.02 -25.22
N VAL A 30 -4.22 -5.97 -24.40
CA VAL A 30 -5.43 -5.70 -23.63
C VAL A 30 -6.45 -4.98 -24.52
N SER A 31 -7.58 -5.63 -24.79
CA SER A 31 -8.65 -5.08 -25.64
C SER A 31 -9.76 -4.38 -24.87
N GLN A 32 -10.03 -4.83 -23.64
CA GLN A 32 -11.04 -4.23 -22.77
C GLN A 32 -10.56 -4.23 -21.32
N ILE A 33 -10.94 -3.19 -20.60
CA ILE A 33 -10.77 -3.10 -19.15
C ILE A 33 -12.13 -2.74 -18.56
N HIS A 34 -12.61 -3.56 -17.64
CA HIS A 34 -13.74 -3.23 -16.77
C HIS A 34 -13.23 -3.00 -15.37
N THR A 35 -13.71 -1.95 -14.70
CA THR A 35 -13.31 -1.64 -13.33
C THR A 35 -14.50 -1.52 -12.44
N GLN A 36 -14.40 -2.09 -11.25
CA GLN A 36 -15.47 -2.00 -10.26
C GLN A 36 -14.89 -1.73 -8.88
N GLN A 37 -15.49 -0.80 -8.18
CA GLN A 37 -15.20 -0.58 -6.77
C GLN A 37 -15.87 -1.70 -5.96
N VAL A 38 -15.15 -2.28 -5.02
CA VAL A 38 -15.67 -3.30 -4.11
C VAL A 38 -15.38 -2.85 -2.68
N TYR A 39 -16.40 -2.84 -1.86
CA TYR A 39 -16.29 -2.56 -0.44
C TYR A 39 -16.06 -3.86 0.32
N VAL A 40 -15.12 -3.83 1.24
CA VAL A 40 -14.71 -4.99 2.03
C VAL A 40 -14.99 -4.70 3.50
N LEU A 41 -15.81 -5.53 4.11
CA LEU A 41 -16.26 -5.40 5.48
C LEU A 41 -15.60 -6.46 6.35
N SER A 42 -15.12 -6.11 7.52
CA SER A 42 -14.41 -7.01 8.43
C SER A 42 -15.28 -8.16 8.97
N ARG A 43 -16.61 -8.03 8.88
CA ARG A 43 -17.59 -9.08 9.23
C ARG A 43 -18.72 -9.15 8.22
N GLU A 44 -19.50 -10.18 8.32
CA GLU A 44 -20.78 -10.32 7.60
C GLU A 44 -21.85 -9.44 8.27
N LEU A 45 -22.74 -8.91 7.44
CA LEU A 45 -23.91 -8.14 7.84
C LEU A 45 -25.16 -8.82 7.30
N GLU A 46 -26.21 -8.88 8.11
CA GLU A 46 -27.47 -9.50 7.73
C GLU A 46 -28.67 -8.56 7.97
N GLY A 47 -29.80 -8.86 7.36
CA GLY A 47 -31.06 -8.17 7.59
C GLY A 47 -30.99 -6.66 7.42
N ASP A 48 -31.37 -5.91 8.46
CA ASP A 48 -31.44 -4.44 8.43
C ASP A 48 -30.04 -3.81 8.43
N GLU A 49 -29.02 -4.42 9.06
CA GLU A 49 -27.65 -3.90 8.99
C GLU A 49 -27.12 -3.92 7.54
N HIS A 50 -27.38 -5.03 6.81
CA HIS A 50 -26.98 -5.11 5.41
C HIS A 50 -27.69 -4.06 4.56
N LYS A 51 -28.99 -3.84 4.73
CA LYS A 51 -29.70 -2.78 4.01
C LYS A 51 -29.14 -1.39 4.31
N LYS A 52 -28.93 -1.07 5.60
CA LYS A 52 -28.30 0.18 6.02
C LYS A 52 -26.90 0.36 5.38
N ALA A 53 -26.10 -0.72 5.29
CA ALA A 53 -24.79 -0.66 4.68
C ALA A 53 -24.86 -0.35 3.18
N LEU A 54 -25.81 -0.94 2.44
CA LEU A 54 -26.05 -0.62 1.03
C LEU A 54 -26.44 0.84 0.85
N ASP A 55 -27.32 1.37 1.70
CA ASP A 55 -27.74 2.77 1.66
C ASP A 55 -26.56 3.72 1.96
N LEU A 56 -25.76 3.44 2.99
CA LEU A 56 -24.58 4.23 3.34
C LEU A 56 -23.52 4.25 2.25
N LEU A 57 -23.36 3.13 1.54
CA LEU A 57 -22.41 2.99 0.45
C LEU A 57 -22.98 3.46 -0.91
N ALA A 58 -24.26 3.84 -0.95
CA ALA A 58 -25.01 4.19 -2.16
C ALA A 58 -24.93 3.11 -3.26
N VAL A 59 -25.12 1.84 -2.87
CA VAL A 59 -25.00 0.67 -3.74
C VAL A 59 -26.36 0.02 -3.95
N ASP A 60 -26.67 -0.31 -5.21
CA ASP A 60 -27.85 -1.11 -5.53
C ASP A 60 -27.64 -2.57 -5.11
N SER A 61 -28.63 -3.16 -4.44
CA SER A 61 -28.61 -4.54 -3.98
C SER A 61 -28.43 -5.59 -5.11
N ASN A 62 -28.70 -5.20 -6.35
CA ASN A 62 -28.52 -6.05 -7.53
C ASN A 62 -27.12 -5.94 -8.15
N THR A 63 -26.26 -5.05 -7.63
CA THR A 63 -24.91 -4.91 -8.13
C THR A 63 -24.08 -6.12 -7.71
N VAL A 64 -23.52 -6.83 -8.67
CA VAL A 64 -22.68 -8.01 -8.43
C VAL A 64 -21.32 -7.85 -9.09
N LEU A 65 -20.31 -8.43 -8.46
CA LEU A 65 -18.99 -8.59 -9.08
C LEU A 65 -19.04 -9.81 -10.00
N ALA A 66 -18.83 -9.57 -11.29
CA ALA A 66 -18.82 -10.65 -12.27
C ALA A 66 -17.56 -11.51 -12.13
N ALA A 67 -17.72 -12.83 -12.17
CA ALA A 67 -16.57 -13.73 -12.27
C ALA A 67 -15.86 -13.56 -13.63
N PRO A 68 -14.51 -13.64 -13.66
CA PRO A 68 -13.76 -13.49 -14.91
C PRO A 68 -14.02 -14.65 -15.87
N LYS A 69 -14.07 -14.35 -17.15
CA LYS A 69 -14.16 -15.34 -18.25
C LYS A 69 -12.78 -15.94 -18.50
N SER A 70 -12.72 -16.96 -19.35
CA SER A 70 -11.46 -17.68 -19.66
C SER A 70 -10.36 -16.82 -20.30
N ASN A 71 -10.72 -15.73 -20.96
CA ASN A 71 -9.78 -14.76 -21.55
C ASN A 71 -9.64 -13.48 -20.71
N GLN A 72 -10.09 -13.51 -19.47
CA GLN A 72 -10.06 -12.37 -18.56
C GLN A 72 -9.20 -12.68 -17.34
N LEU A 73 -8.44 -11.68 -16.92
CA LEU A 73 -7.68 -11.69 -15.68
C LEU A 73 -8.25 -10.64 -14.73
N GLN A 74 -8.53 -11.02 -13.49
CA GLN A 74 -8.89 -10.07 -12.44
C GLN A 74 -7.66 -9.69 -11.62
N VAL A 75 -7.53 -8.38 -11.42
CA VAL A 75 -6.49 -7.79 -10.58
C VAL A 75 -7.17 -6.89 -9.57
N ILE A 76 -6.84 -7.06 -8.32
CA ILE A 76 -7.47 -6.35 -7.21
C ILE A 76 -6.44 -5.44 -6.57
N VAL A 77 -6.74 -4.15 -6.52
CA VAL A 77 -5.87 -3.12 -5.96
C VAL A 77 -6.56 -2.48 -4.77
N GLY A 78 -5.89 -2.49 -3.64
CA GLY A 78 -6.38 -1.91 -2.39
C GLY A 78 -5.32 -1.11 -1.67
N GLN A 79 -5.66 -0.64 -0.48
CA GLN A 79 -4.70 -0.01 0.42
C GLN A 79 -3.54 -0.97 0.71
N ARG A 80 -2.34 -0.43 0.91
CA ARG A 80 -1.17 -1.21 1.29
C ARG A 80 -1.46 -2.02 2.56
N PHE A 81 -1.18 -3.31 2.53
CA PHE A 81 -1.37 -4.19 3.68
C PHE A 81 -0.58 -3.69 4.89
N GLY A 82 -1.17 -3.82 6.08
CA GLY A 82 -0.62 -3.27 7.32
C GLY A 82 -0.84 -1.78 7.52
N THR A 83 -1.59 -1.11 6.61
CA THR A 83 -1.97 0.32 6.75
C THR A 83 -3.49 0.49 6.70
N ILE A 84 -3.97 1.62 7.21
CA ILE A 84 -5.40 1.99 7.19
C ILE A 84 -5.55 3.22 6.29
N SER A 85 -6.44 3.15 5.31
CA SER A 85 -6.71 4.31 4.45
C SER A 85 -7.48 5.39 5.20
N PRO A 86 -7.27 6.69 4.87
CA PRO A 86 -8.10 7.77 5.43
C PRO A 86 -9.59 7.58 5.14
N TRP A 87 -9.92 6.98 3.98
CA TRP A 87 -11.29 6.63 3.63
C TRP A 87 -11.85 5.57 4.58
N ALA A 88 -11.08 4.50 4.86
CA ALA A 88 -11.50 3.43 5.75
C ALA A 88 -11.80 3.92 7.17
N SER A 89 -10.94 4.79 7.71
CA SER A 89 -11.18 5.39 9.03
C SER A 89 -12.52 6.11 9.07
N LYS A 90 -12.80 6.94 8.07
CA LYS A 90 -14.05 7.68 7.98
C LYS A 90 -15.27 6.78 7.75
N ALA A 91 -15.17 5.83 6.83
CA ALA A 91 -16.25 4.89 6.55
C ALA A 91 -16.59 4.06 7.79
N THR A 92 -15.59 3.55 8.49
CA THR A 92 -15.78 2.77 9.72
C THR A 92 -16.45 3.60 10.81
N ASP A 93 -16.06 4.87 11.01
CA ASP A 93 -16.70 5.78 11.95
C ASP A 93 -18.19 6.01 11.60
N ILE A 94 -18.50 6.22 10.31
CA ILE A 94 -19.88 6.41 9.85
C ILE A 94 -20.71 5.16 10.11
N PHE A 95 -20.21 3.96 9.79
CA PHE A 95 -20.91 2.71 10.05
C PHE A 95 -21.23 2.54 11.55
N ASN A 96 -20.23 2.76 12.42
CA ASN A 96 -20.41 2.66 13.87
C ASN A 96 -21.40 3.72 14.40
N ASN A 97 -21.36 4.95 13.90
CA ASN A 97 -22.30 6.01 14.25
C ASN A 97 -23.74 5.72 13.78
N CYS A 98 -23.88 4.91 12.73
CA CYS A 98 -25.17 4.42 12.24
C CYS A 98 -25.59 3.09 12.87
N GLU A 99 -25.02 2.72 14.02
CA GLU A 99 -25.35 1.51 14.78
C GLU A 99 -25.02 0.20 14.06
N ILE A 100 -24.08 0.22 13.10
CA ILE A 100 -23.49 -0.99 12.50
C ILE A 100 -22.14 -1.21 13.15
N ALA A 101 -22.10 -2.00 14.22
CA ALA A 101 -20.85 -2.31 14.92
C ALA A 101 -19.89 -3.08 14.02
N ILE A 102 -18.83 -2.44 13.56
CA ILE A 102 -17.83 -3.02 12.65
C ILE A 102 -16.43 -2.52 13.00
N ASN A 103 -15.44 -3.42 12.92
CA ASN A 103 -14.06 -3.05 13.22
C ASN A 103 -13.43 -2.22 12.09
N ARG A 104 -13.74 -2.57 10.83
CA ARG A 104 -13.17 -1.88 9.68
C ARG A 104 -14.00 -2.08 8.41
N VAL A 105 -14.14 -1.01 7.65
CA VAL A 105 -14.66 -1.01 6.28
C VAL A 105 -13.56 -0.50 5.37
N GLU A 106 -13.20 -1.24 4.35
CA GLU A 106 -12.23 -0.87 3.33
C GLU A 106 -12.85 -0.88 1.94
N ARG A 107 -12.14 -0.36 0.96
CA ARG A 107 -12.51 -0.45 -0.44
C ARG A 107 -11.32 -0.87 -1.29
N VAL A 108 -11.60 -1.66 -2.30
CA VAL A 108 -10.65 -2.09 -3.31
C VAL A 108 -11.20 -1.81 -4.70
N ILE A 109 -10.34 -1.78 -5.68
CA ILE A 109 -10.71 -1.66 -7.09
C ILE A 109 -10.41 -3.00 -7.75
N VAL A 110 -11.40 -3.59 -8.38
CA VAL A 110 -11.25 -4.79 -9.19
C VAL A 110 -11.14 -4.37 -10.64
N TYR A 111 -10.02 -4.68 -11.26
CA TYR A 111 -9.77 -4.55 -12.69
C TYR A 111 -10.00 -5.90 -13.34
N THR A 112 -10.87 -5.98 -14.32
CA THR A 112 -11.08 -7.16 -15.16
C THR A 112 -10.54 -6.84 -16.55
N LEU A 113 -9.37 -7.40 -16.86
CA LEU A 113 -8.65 -7.18 -18.11
C LEU A 113 -9.03 -8.28 -19.09
N THR A 114 -9.50 -7.93 -20.29
CA THR A 114 -9.68 -8.87 -21.40
C THR A 114 -8.41 -8.82 -22.25
N VAL A 115 -7.72 -9.96 -22.35
CA VAL A 115 -6.48 -10.10 -23.11
C VAL A 115 -6.74 -10.93 -24.33
N ASP A 116 -6.48 -10.35 -25.52
CA ASP A 116 -6.60 -11.07 -26.77
C ASP A 116 -5.29 -11.79 -27.11
N GLY A 117 -5.38 -13.04 -27.50
CA GLY A 117 -4.23 -13.81 -27.99
C GLY A 117 -3.62 -13.18 -29.24
N LYS A 118 -2.30 -13.32 -29.43
CA LYS A 118 -1.65 -12.96 -30.70
C LYS A 118 -2.36 -13.70 -31.83
N ALA A 119 -2.60 -13.02 -32.95
CA ALA A 119 -3.43 -13.44 -34.09
C ALA A 119 -2.97 -14.70 -34.87
N ASP A 120 -2.03 -15.48 -34.36
CA ASP A 120 -1.63 -16.77 -34.94
C ASP A 120 -2.24 -17.94 -34.13
N GLY A 121 -3.41 -18.27 -34.53
CA GLY A 121 -4.22 -19.50 -34.46
C GLY A 121 -3.81 -20.61 -33.50
N ASP A 122 -3.71 -20.42 -32.22
CA ASP A 122 -4.01 -21.45 -31.21
C ASP A 122 -3.95 -20.84 -29.80
N VAL A 123 -5.06 -20.29 -29.33
CA VAL A 123 -5.16 -19.87 -27.92
C VAL A 123 -5.55 -21.10 -27.09
N SER A 124 -4.61 -22.00 -26.87
CA SER A 124 -4.76 -22.97 -25.79
C SER A 124 -4.76 -22.21 -24.46
N LYS A 125 -5.58 -22.63 -23.51
CA LYS A 125 -5.77 -22.13 -22.15
C LYS A 125 -4.48 -21.93 -21.31
N SER A 126 -3.30 -22.06 -21.91
CA SER A 126 -1.99 -22.09 -21.25
C SER A 126 -1.21 -20.76 -21.32
N GLN A 127 -1.78 -19.66 -21.83
CA GLN A 127 -1.01 -18.42 -22.07
C GLN A 127 -1.47 -17.17 -21.34
N LEU A 128 -2.61 -17.17 -20.61
CA LEU A 128 -2.77 -16.19 -19.57
C LEU A 128 -2.01 -16.70 -18.33
N SER A 129 -0.86 -16.10 -18.05
CA SER A 129 -0.23 -16.30 -16.73
C SER A 129 -1.23 -15.87 -15.66
N GLU A 130 -1.27 -16.56 -14.54
CA GLU A 130 -2.14 -16.20 -13.40
C GLU A 130 -1.84 -14.79 -12.86
N THR A 131 -0.75 -14.18 -13.31
CA THR A 131 -0.26 -12.86 -12.88
C THR A 131 0.20 -12.02 -14.06
N LEU A 132 0.12 -10.70 -13.93
CA LEU A 132 0.67 -9.74 -14.88
C LEU A 132 2.20 -9.65 -14.79
N PRO A 133 2.90 -9.30 -15.88
CA PRO A 133 4.27 -8.83 -15.83
C PRO A 133 4.39 -7.57 -14.95
N VAL A 134 5.57 -7.34 -14.36
CA VAL A 134 5.81 -6.24 -13.40
C VAL A 134 5.54 -4.86 -14.01
N ASP A 135 5.89 -4.65 -15.27
CA ASP A 135 5.62 -3.41 -16.02
C ASP A 135 4.12 -3.15 -16.22
N ALA A 136 3.34 -4.21 -16.42
CA ALA A 136 1.89 -4.15 -16.53
C ALA A 136 1.22 -3.88 -15.16
N GLU A 137 1.70 -4.50 -14.07
CA GLU A 137 1.21 -4.22 -12.72
C GLU A 137 1.40 -2.74 -12.35
N GLN A 138 2.55 -2.15 -12.69
CA GLN A 138 2.87 -0.75 -12.39
C GLN A 138 1.92 0.26 -13.05
N LEU A 139 1.15 -0.14 -14.06
CA LEU A 139 0.10 0.70 -14.65
C LEU A 139 -1.17 0.74 -13.78
N LEU A 140 -1.37 -0.23 -12.89
CA LEU A 140 -2.59 -0.39 -12.12
C LEU A 140 -2.49 0.11 -10.68
N PHE A 141 -1.29 0.11 -10.08
CA PHE A 141 -1.15 0.46 -8.66
C PHE A 141 0.17 1.17 -8.34
N ASP A 142 0.16 1.93 -7.26
CA ASP A 142 1.35 2.55 -6.67
C ASP A 142 1.88 1.68 -5.53
N LYS A 143 3.08 1.13 -5.69
CA LYS A 143 3.74 0.26 -4.69
C LYS A 143 3.96 0.92 -3.33
N MET A 144 4.00 2.25 -3.27
CA MET A 144 4.24 2.98 -2.02
C MET A 144 2.99 2.99 -1.12
N THR A 145 1.81 3.04 -1.73
CA THR A 145 0.54 3.28 -1.03
C THR A 145 -0.48 2.15 -1.20
N GLN A 146 -0.25 1.24 -2.13
CA GLN A 146 -1.21 0.20 -2.49
C GLN A 146 -0.58 -1.19 -2.51
N SER A 147 -1.43 -2.21 -2.37
CA SER A 147 -1.14 -3.62 -2.60
C SER A 147 -2.00 -4.14 -3.73
N LEU A 148 -1.43 -5.05 -4.52
CA LEU A 148 -2.08 -5.73 -5.62
C LEU A 148 -2.15 -7.23 -5.33
N VAL A 149 -3.33 -7.83 -5.55
CA VAL A 149 -3.56 -9.27 -5.43
C VAL A 149 -4.42 -9.77 -6.60
N TYR A 150 -4.38 -11.08 -6.85
CA TYR A 150 -5.11 -11.73 -7.94
C TYR A 150 -6.29 -12.57 -7.44
N ASP A 151 -6.45 -12.67 -6.13
CA ASP A 151 -7.48 -13.44 -5.49
C ASP A 151 -8.23 -12.57 -4.47
N LEU A 152 -9.57 -12.58 -4.55
CA LEU A 152 -10.40 -11.80 -3.63
C LEU A 152 -10.28 -12.29 -2.18
N ASP A 153 -9.98 -13.57 -1.95
CA ASP A 153 -9.78 -14.10 -0.60
C ASP A 153 -8.57 -13.49 0.09
N LYS A 154 -7.52 -13.11 -0.69
CA LYS A 154 -6.33 -12.43 -0.17
C LYS A 154 -6.58 -10.99 0.28
N VAL A 155 -7.73 -10.42 -0.08
CA VAL A 155 -8.13 -9.08 0.38
C VAL A 155 -8.38 -9.07 1.90
N SER A 156 -8.60 -10.23 2.53
CA SER A 156 -8.66 -10.38 3.99
C SER A 156 -7.42 -9.84 4.71
N HIS A 157 -6.24 -9.86 4.06
CA HIS A 157 -5.01 -9.29 4.62
C HIS A 157 -5.07 -7.76 4.84
N LEU A 158 -6.09 -7.06 4.31
CA LEU A 158 -6.36 -5.68 4.68
C LEU A 158 -6.70 -5.51 6.17
N PHE A 159 -7.20 -6.55 6.80
CA PHE A 159 -7.62 -6.56 8.21
C PHE A 159 -6.58 -7.17 9.15
N ASP A 160 -5.45 -7.62 8.62
CA ASP A 160 -4.38 -8.15 9.44
C ASP A 160 -3.75 -7.00 10.25
N ASP A 161 -3.68 -7.20 11.56
CA ASP A 161 -2.93 -6.33 12.44
C ASP A 161 -1.44 -6.64 12.29
N GLY A 162 -0.66 -5.65 11.88
CA GLY A 162 0.79 -5.76 11.83
C GLY A 162 1.34 -6.03 13.23
N GLN A 163 2.18 -7.06 13.37
CA GLN A 163 2.93 -7.25 14.60
C GLN A 163 4.04 -6.20 14.65
N PRO A 164 4.20 -5.47 15.77
CA PRO A 164 5.32 -4.54 15.94
C PRO A 164 6.65 -5.27 15.76
N ALA A 165 7.59 -4.67 15.05
CA ALA A 165 8.95 -5.17 15.03
C ALA A 165 9.56 -5.13 16.46
N LEU A 166 10.50 -6.03 16.72
CA LEU A 166 11.23 -5.99 17.98
C LEU A 166 12.06 -4.73 18.07
N LEU A 167 12.12 -4.15 19.26
CA LEU A 167 12.99 -3.01 19.55
C LEU A 167 14.45 -3.47 19.56
N ASN A 168 15.28 -2.87 18.71
CA ASN A 168 16.69 -3.17 18.66
C ASN A 168 17.50 -2.17 19.52
N HIS A 169 18.49 -2.68 20.25
CA HIS A 169 19.45 -1.88 20.99
C HIS A 169 20.80 -1.89 20.26
N ILE A 170 21.34 -0.72 19.97
CA ILE A 170 22.62 -0.60 19.27
C ILE A 170 23.74 -0.50 20.34
N ASP A 171 24.61 -1.50 20.39
CA ASP A 171 25.60 -1.64 21.45
C ASP A 171 26.79 -0.67 21.31
N VAL A 172 26.53 0.61 21.50
CA VAL A 172 27.58 1.66 21.47
C VAL A 172 28.49 1.64 22.69
N ILE A 173 28.05 1.08 23.83
CA ILE A 173 28.88 0.94 25.01
C ILE A 173 29.94 -0.13 24.82
N GLY A 174 29.58 -1.29 24.27
CA GLY A 174 30.48 -2.42 24.08
C GLY A 174 31.33 -2.33 22.81
N GLN A 175 30.76 -1.90 21.71
CA GLN A 175 31.38 -1.90 20.38
C GLN A 175 31.81 -0.51 19.89
N GLY A 176 31.44 0.53 20.61
CA GLY A 176 31.85 1.89 20.27
C GLY A 176 31.18 2.44 18.99
N GLN A 177 31.88 3.34 18.33
CA GLN A 177 31.42 4.04 17.14
C GLN A 177 31.06 3.09 15.98
N ALA A 178 31.78 1.98 15.85
CA ALA A 178 31.53 1.01 14.77
C ALA A 178 30.11 0.43 14.79
N ALA A 179 29.52 0.24 15.99
CA ALA A 179 28.13 -0.20 16.11
C ALA A 179 27.15 0.83 15.54
N LEU A 180 27.42 2.12 15.79
CA LEU A 180 26.57 3.21 15.30
C LEU A 180 26.71 3.40 13.78
N GLU A 181 27.90 3.27 13.23
CA GLU A 181 28.16 3.31 11.78
C GLU A 181 27.49 2.14 11.04
N SER A 182 27.56 0.94 11.64
CA SER A 182 26.86 -0.23 11.11
C SER A 182 25.34 -0.02 11.09
N ALA A 183 24.78 0.45 12.21
CA ALA A 183 23.35 0.76 12.31
C ALA A 183 22.93 1.89 11.36
N ASN A 184 23.78 2.91 11.16
CA ASN A 184 23.54 3.99 10.19
C ASN A 184 23.38 3.45 8.77
N THR A 185 24.17 2.45 8.39
CA THR A 185 24.10 1.80 7.07
C THR A 185 22.90 0.86 6.98
N GLU A 186 22.70 0.01 8.00
CA GLU A 186 21.66 -1.02 8.00
C GLU A 186 20.25 -0.42 8.00
N PHE A 187 20.01 0.59 8.84
CA PHE A 187 18.71 1.23 8.99
C PHE A 187 18.54 2.49 8.10
N GLY A 188 19.58 2.91 7.40
CA GLY A 188 19.52 4.05 6.48
C GLY A 188 19.24 5.39 7.16
N PHE A 189 19.84 5.65 8.32
CA PHE A 189 19.63 6.88 9.09
C PHE A 189 20.21 8.14 8.42
N ALA A 190 21.17 7.98 7.53
CA ALA A 190 21.89 9.07 6.86
C ALA A 190 22.55 10.08 7.83
N LEU A 191 23.14 9.57 8.92
CA LEU A 191 23.89 10.35 9.89
C LEU A 191 25.25 10.76 9.30
N SER A 192 25.63 12.01 9.49
CA SER A 192 26.98 12.50 9.20
C SER A 192 27.98 12.05 10.30
N SER A 193 29.28 12.22 10.02
CA SER A 193 30.33 11.96 11.03
C SER A 193 30.14 12.80 12.29
N GLU A 194 29.77 14.07 12.14
CA GLU A 194 29.48 14.98 13.24
C GLU A 194 28.28 14.51 14.09
N ASP A 195 27.22 14.01 13.42
CA ASP A 195 26.05 13.44 14.10
C ASP A 195 26.43 12.18 14.89
N ILE A 196 27.29 11.34 14.33
CA ILE A 196 27.82 10.13 15.00
C ILE A 196 28.64 10.50 16.25
N ASP A 197 29.55 11.47 16.13
CA ASP A 197 30.34 11.96 17.27
C ASP A 197 29.46 12.54 18.38
N TYR A 198 28.44 13.31 17.99
CA TYR A 198 27.44 13.85 18.92
C TYR A 198 26.69 12.74 19.65
N LEU A 199 26.17 11.74 18.94
CA LEU A 199 25.44 10.63 19.50
C LEU A 199 26.33 9.76 20.40
N MET A 200 27.59 9.51 20.00
CA MET A 200 28.56 8.80 20.84
C MET A 200 28.78 9.53 22.15
N ASN A 201 28.99 10.85 22.12
CA ASN A 201 29.15 11.62 23.36
C ASN A 201 27.86 11.58 24.20
N ALA A 202 26.70 11.71 23.60
CA ALA A 202 25.43 11.71 24.32
C ALA A 202 25.16 10.36 25.00
N TYR A 203 25.28 9.24 24.27
CA TYR A 203 24.92 7.93 24.81
C TYR A 203 26.00 7.32 25.71
N VAL A 204 27.28 7.47 25.36
CA VAL A 204 28.38 6.88 26.14
C VAL A 204 28.74 7.71 27.35
N ASN A 205 28.89 9.04 27.20
CA ASN A 205 29.42 9.89 28.27
C ASN A 205 28.31 10.46 29.17
N GLN A 206 27.15 10.86 28.58
CA GLN A 206 26.09 11.54 29.34
C GLN A 206 25.04 10.56 29.83
N LEU A 207 24.41 9.80 28.92
CA LEU A 207 23.30 8.89 29.24
C LEU A 207 23.76 7.55 29.79
N LYS A 208 24.97 7.12 29.45
CA LYS A 208 25.62 5.86 29.90
C LYS A 208 24.74 4.63 29.62
N ARG A 209 24.11 4.58 28.47
CA ARG A 209 23.30 3.46 27.99
C ARG A 209 23.35 3.34 26.49
N ASN A 210 22.95 2.18 25.98
CA ASN A 210 22.81 1.96 24.56
C ASN A 210 21.53 2.66 24.00
N PRO A 211 21.59 3.28 22.81
CA PRO A 211 20.40 3.77 22.13
C PRO A 211 19.57 2.62 21.55
N THR A 212 18.31 2.90 21.32
CA THR A 212 17.43 2.05 20.50
C THR A 212 17.43 2.53 19.04
N ASP A 213 17.06 1.62 18.12
CA ASP A 213 16.83 1.95 16.71
C ASP A 213 15.80 3.08 16.53
N VAL A 214 14.74 3.08 17.33
CA VAL A 214 13.70 4.11 17.34
C VAL A 214 14.27 5.48 17.74
N GLU A 215 15.10 5.53 18.80
CA GLU A 215 15.74 6.79 19.25
C GLU A 215 16.67 7.35 18.16
N LEU A 216 17.45 6.48 17.52
CA LEU A 216 18.34 6.88 16.43
C LEU A 216 17.54 7.36 15.20
N MET A 217 16.45 6.67 14.85
CA MET A 217 15.56 7.08 13.77
C MET A 217 14.91 8.45 14.08
N MET A 218 14.42 8.66 15.29
CA MET A 218 13.85 9.94 15.72
C MET A 218 14.89 11.07 15.63
N PHE A 219 16.12 10.83 16.10
CA PHE A 219 17.20 11.80 15.95
C PHE A 219 17.49 12.09 14.48
N ALA A 220 17.66 11.07 13.66
CA ALA A 220 17.95 11.20 12.24
C ALA A 220 16.88 12.02 11.51
N GLN A 221 15.59 11.75 11.77
CA GLN A 221 14.48 12.48 11.17
C GLN A 221 14.43 13.93 11.65
N ALA A 222 14.53 14.18 12.96
CA ALA A 222 14.50 15.53 13.52
C ALA A 222 15.71 16.37 13.09
N ASN A 223 16.88 15.73 12.87
CA ASN A 223 18.13 16.36 12.46
C ASN A 223 18.35 16.37 10.93
N SER A 224 17.40 15.86 10.18
CA SER A 224 17.46 15.79 8.71
C SER A 224 17.53 17.18 8.07
N GLU A 225 18.07 17.24 6.86
CA GLU A 225 18.11 18.48 6.08
C GLU A 225 16.71 19.06 5.83
N HIS A 226 15.70 18.20 5.65
CA HIS A 226 14.31 18.58 5.53
C HIS A 226 13.78 19.36 6.74
N CYS A 227 14.13 18.94 7.97
CA CYS A 227 13.66 19.58 9.20
C CYS A 227 14.53 20.77 9.61
N ARG A 228 15.85 20.68 9.43
CA ARG A 228 16.80 21.68 9.93
C ARG A 228 17.34 22.65 8.89
N HIS A 229 17.22 22.33 7.61
CA HIS A 229 17.73 23.16 6.52
C HIS A 229 19.19 23.60 6.70
N LYS A 230 20.06 22.68 7.14
CA LYS A 230 21.45 22.96 7.52
C LYS A 230 22.23 23.63 6.38
N ILE A 231 22.05 23.19 5.13
CA ILE A 231 22.72 23.74 3.96
C ILE A 231 22.22 25.17 3.66
N PHE A 232 20.91 25.42 3.74
CA PHE A 232 20.34 26.75 3.49
C PHE A 232 20.65 27.76 4.60
N ASN A 233 20.84 27.29 5.83
CA ASN A 233 21.16 28.13 7.00
C ASN A 233 22.66 28.20 7.27
N ALA A 234 23.52 27.57 6.47
CA ALA A 234 24.95 27.58 6.65
C ALA A 234 25.57 28.95 6.28
N GLU A 235 26.64 29.31 6.97
CA GLU A 235 27.48 30.45 6.58
C GLU A 235 28.45 29.97 5.49
N TRP A 236 28.52 30.71 4.38
CA TRP A 236 29.35 30.38 3.22
C TRP A 236 30.52 31.35 3.11
N THR A 237 31.73 30.84 3.01
CA THR A 237 32.90 31.60 2.64
C THR A 237 33.27 31.25 1.21
N VAL A 238 33.29 32.25 0.32
CA VAL A 238 33.63 32.07 -1.09
C VAL A 238 34.94 32.81 -1.32
N ASP A 239 35.99 32.08 -1.74
CA ASP A 239 37.32 32.62 -2.09
C ASP A 239 37.36 33.15 -3.53
#